data_60bc317b07a40dbd15fcd8eb0d6d4b34
#
_entry.id   60bc317b07a40dbd15fcd8eb0d6d4b34
#
_cell.length_a   1.000
_cell.length_b   1.000
_cell.length_c   1.000
_cell.angle_alpha   90.00
_cell.angle_beta   90.00
_cell.angle_gamma   90.00
#
_symmetry.space_group_name_H-M   'P 1'
#
loop_
_entity.id
_entity.type
_entity.pdbx_description
1 polymer ?
#
loop_
_entity_poly.entity_id
_entity_poly.type
_entity_poly.pdbx_seq_one_letter_code
_entity_poly.pdbx_strand_id
1 'polypeptide(L)'
;MDTPITALRWLLASENRCDEFLEEIEKLNADRREVVENFTKTALENVDLQKPILFFLDKDLEHGLIGLVAGKLTESYNRVSIVLCEHHEADGSLSYVASCRAPEWCNIMEILDDSKDFLIRYGGHKQAAGFSV
;
A
#
# COMPACT_ATOMS: atom_id res chain seq x y z
N MET A 1 -0.86 13.40 -7.50
CA MET A 1 -0.40 13.17 -6.10
C MET A 1 0.76 14.08 -5.80
N ASP A 2 0.63 14.89 -4.79
CA ASP A 2 1.62 15.92 -4.49
C ASP A 2 2.95 15.33 -4.06
N THR A 3 3.98 15.89 -4.63
CA THR A 3 5.36 15.45 -4.46
C THR A 3 5.87 15.78 -3.05
N PRO A 4 6.95 15.14 -2.57
CA PRO A 4 7.65 15.53 -1.34
C PRO A 4 7.99 17.02 -1.24
N ILE A 5 8.05 17.70 -2.40
CA ILE A 5 8.26 19.15 -2.51
C ILE A 5 7.12 19.95 -1.88
N THR A 6 5.87 19.48 -1.95
CA THR A 6 4.73 20.19 -1.32
C THR A 6 4.85 20.15 0.18
N ALA A 7 5.21 19.00 0.77
CA ALA A 7 5.48 18.89 2.20
C ALA A 7 6.68 19.76 2.64
N LEU A 8 7.73 19.83 1.84
CA LEU A 8 8.88 20.70 2.10
C LEU A 8 8.51 22.19 2.04
N ARG A 9 7.72 22.59 1.03
CA ARG A 9 7.22 23.97 0.92
C ARG A 9 6.38 24.36 2.12
N TRP A 10 5.58 23.42 2.63
CA TRP A 10 4.78 23.63 3.82
C TRP A 10 5.65 23.85 5.07
N LEU A 11 6.67 23.01 5.29
CA LEU A 11 7.62 23.17 6.40
C LEU A 11 8.41 24.48 6.35
N LEU A 12 8.57 25.06 5.16
CA LEU A 12 9.29 26.32 4.94
C LEU A 12 8.36 27.53 4.80
N ALA A 13 7.04 27.34 4.94
CA ALA A 13 6.07 28.41 4.80
C ALA A 13 6.15 29.37 5.99
N SER A 14 5.88 30.66 5.73
CA SER A 14 5.69 31.66 6.78
C SER A 14 4.38 31.41 7.55
N GLU A 15 4.32 31.83 8.82
CA GLU A 15 3.16 31.63 9.69
C GLU A 15 1.81 32.00 9.06
N ASN A 16 1.77 33.06 8.25
CA ASN A 16 0.54 33.55 7.59
C ASN A 16 -0.02 32.62 6.50
N ARG A 17 0.69 31.56 6.10
CA ARG A 17 0.25 30.58 5.08
C ARG A 17 0.05 29.18 5.64
N CYS A 18 0.30 28.99 6.93
CA CYS A 18 0.17 27.68 7.56
C CYS A 18 -1.28 27.19 7.56
N ASP A 19 -2.24 28.07 7.79
CA ASP A 19 -3.66 27.67 7.86
C ASP A 19 -4.19 27.20 6.50
N GLU A 20 -3.85 27.92 5.41
CA GLU A 20 -4.22 27.52 4.06
C GLU A 20 -3.64 26.13 3.68
N PHE A 21 -2.39 25.89 4.04
CA PHE A 21 -1.74 24.60 3.78
C PHE A 21 -2.29 23.47 4.67
N LEU A 22 -2.68 23.79 5.91
CA LEU A 22 -3.33 22.81 6.79
C LEU A 22 -4.66 22.34 6.21
N GLU A 23 -5.50 23.27 5.76
CA GLU A 23 -6.79 22.94 5.13
C GLU A 23 -6.59 22.07 3.87
N GLU A 24 -5.58 22.39 3.05
CA GLU A 24 -5.25 21.61 1.85
C GLU A 24 -4.80 20.17 2.21
N ILE A 25 -3.92 20.04 3.22
CA ILE A 25 -3.44 18.73 3.68
C ILE A 25 -4.57 17.91 4.32
N GLU A 26 -5.42 18.54 5.11
CA GLU A 26 -6.57 17.86 5.72
C GLU A 26 -7.53 17.34 4.66
N LYS A 27 -7.80 18.13 3.62
CA LYS A 27 -8.63 17.70 2.49
C LYS A 27 -8.00 16.52 1.76
N LEU A 28 -6.71 16.61 1.39
CA LEU A 28 -5.99 15.52 0.73
C LEU A 28 -5.98 14.23 1.57
N ASN A 29 -5.83 14.37 2.88
CA ASN A 29 -5.89 13.23 3.79
C ASN A 29 -7.31 12.63 3.89
N ALA A 30 -8.35 13.46 3.86
CA ALA A 30 -9.74 13.00 3.86
C ALA A 30 -10.05 12.23 2.57
N ASP A 31 -9.72 12.79 1.41
CA ASP A 31 -9.89 12.15 0.11
C ASP A 31 -9.14 10.80 0.05
N ARG A 32 -7.89 10.78 0.54
CA ARG A 32 -7.10 9.55 0.62
C ARG A 32 -7.72 8.48 1.52
N ARG A 33 -8.29 8.88 2.67
CA ARG A 33 -8.97 7.96 3.57
C ARG A 33 -10.20 7.35 2.91
N GLU A 34 -11.01 8.15 2.24
CA GLU A 34 -12.21 7.68 1.53
C GLU A 34 -11.83 6.66 0.44
N VAL A 35 -10.81 6.94 -0.37
CA VAL A 35 -10.31 6.01 -1.38
C VAL A 35 -9.85 4.69 -0.74
N VAL A 36 -9.06 4.76 0.35
CA VAL A 36 -8.59 3.55 1.06
C VAL A 36 -9.75 2.76 1.65
N GLU A 37 -10.76 3.42 2.23
CA GLU A 37 -11.95 2.76 2.77
C GLU A 37 -12.73 2.02 1.68
N ASN A 38 -12.94 2.64 0.52
CA ASN A 38 -13.63 2.03 -0.61
C ASN A 38 -12.89 0.79 -1.12
N PHE A 39 -11.59 0.88 -1.38
CA PHE A 39 -10.78 -0.29 -1.79
C PHE A 39 -10.70 -1.36 -0.71
N THR A 40 -10.62 -0.97 0.57
CA THR A 40 -10.64 -1.92 1.68
C THR A 40 -11.95 -2.70 1.72
N LYS A 41 -13.09 -2.02 1.54
CA LYS A 41 -14.40 -2.67 1.48
C LYS A 41 -14.46 -3.66 0.32
N THR A 42 -14.05 -3.24 -0.87
CA THR A 42 -13.99 -4.12 -2.04
C THR A 42 -13.07 -5.32 -1.78
N ALA A 43 -11.91 -5.10 -1.17
CA ALA A 43 -10.99 -6.17 -0.84
C ALA A 43 -11.59 -7.16 0.18
N LEU A 44 -12.24 -6.67 1.25
CA LEU A 44 -12.91 -7.51 2.25
C LEU A 44 -14.00 -8.41 1.65
N GLU A 45 -14.69 -7.94 0.61
CA GLU A 45 -15.73 -8.70 -0.09
C GLU A 45 -15.16 -9.74 -1.07
N ASN A 46 -13.91 -9.55 -1.54
CA ASN A 46 -13.33 -10.36 -2.62
C ASN A 46 -12.18 -11.28 -2.19
N VAL A 47 -11.60 -11.10 -0.98
CA VAL A 47 -10.55 -12.01 -0.51
C VAL A 47 -11.09 -13.39 -0.16
N ASP A 48 -10.33 -14.42 -0.53
CA ASP A 48 -10.65 -15.80 -0.19
C ASP A 48 -10.24 -16.11 1.26
N LEU A 49 -11.22 -16.12 2.15
CA LEU A 49 -11.02 -16.43 3.57
C LEU A 49 -10.69 -17.90 3.85
N GLN A 50 -10.72 -18.78 2.84
CA GLN A 50 -10.26 -20.18 2.98
C GLN A 50 -8.73 -20.27 2.88
N LYS A 51 -8.07 -19.24 2.35
CA LYS A 51 -6.60 -19.21 2.18
C LYS A 51 -5.88 -18.70 3.42
N PRO A 52 -4.69 -19.23 3.75
CA PRO A 52 -3.88 -18.74 4.86
C PRO A 52 -3.32 -17.33 4.62
N ILE A 53 -3.12 -16.96 3.36
CA ILE A 53 -2.67 -15.64 2.92
C ILE A 53 -3.79 -15.00 2.12
N LEU A 54 -4.12 -13.75 2.43
CA LEU A 54 -5.13 -12.98 1.72
C LEU A 54 -4.47 -12.24 0.55
N PHE A 55 -4.97 -12.49 -0.66
CA PHE A 55 -4.53 -11.81 -1.87
C PHE A 55 -5.63 -10.91 -2.41
N PHE A 56 -5.27 -9.69 -2.72
CA PHE A 56 -6.15 -8.74 -3.41
C PHE A 56 -5.37 -8.04 -4.52
N LEU A 57 -5.89 -8.09 -5.73
CA LEU A 57 -5.36 -7.38 -6.89
C LEU A 57 -6.43 -6.43 -7.41
N ASP A 58 -6.06 -5.18 -7.58
CA ASP A 58 -6.91 -4.20 -8.26
C ASP A 58 -6.05 -3.30 -9.13
N LYS A 59 -6.40 -3.19 -10.41
CA LYS A 59 -5.66 -2.43 -11.41
C LYS A 59 -5.78 -0.92 -11.23
N ASP A 60 -6.89 -0.47 -10.64
CA ASP A 60 -7.21 0.94 -10.43
C ASP A 60 -6.67 1.45 -9.06
N LEU A 61 -6.13 0.54 -8.24
CA LEU A 61 -5.55 0.89 -6.95
C LEU A 61 -4.16 1.50 -7.13
N GLU A 62 -3.99 2.72 -6.64
CA GLU A 62 -2.71 3.42 -6.71
C GLU A 62 -1.63 2.75 -5.85
N HIS A 63 -0.40 2.66 -6.37
CA HIS A 63 0.77 2.09 -5.70
C HIS A 63 0.98 2.66 -4.28
N GLY A 64 0.73 3.96 -4.07
CA GLY A 64 0.86 4.60 -2.76
C GLY A 64 -0.19 4.17 -1.71
N LEU A 65 -1.22 3.43 -2.10
CA LEU A 65 -2.32 3.02 -1.23
C LEU A 65 -2.34 1.52 -0.92
N ILE A 66 -1.66 0.67 -1.72
CA ILE A 66 -1.69 -0.79 -1.55
C ILE A 66 -1.27 -1.23 -0.14
N GLY A 67 -0.29 -0.54 0.46
CA GLY A 67 0.18 -0.83 1.81
C GLY A 67 -0.84 -0.51 2.92
N LEU A 68 -1.70 0.49 2.70
CA LEU A 68 -2.76 0.84 3.64
C LEU A 68 -3.90 -0.18 3.59
N VAL A 69 -4.29 -0.59 2.37
CA VAL A 69 -5.31 -1.63 2.18
C VAL A 69 -4.82 -2.97 2.76
N ALA A 70 -3.56 -3.36 2.48
CA ALA A 70 -2.96 -4.57 3.07
C ALA A 70 -2.94 -4.53 4.61
N GLY A 71 -2.63 -3.37 5.20
CA GLY A 71 -2.68 -3.17 6.66
C GLY A 71 -4.08 -3.40 7.22
N LYS A 72 -5.09 -2.83 6.59
CA LYS A 72 -6.50 -2.99 7.01
C LYS A 72 -6.97 -4.44 6.92
N LEU A 73 -6.61 -5.16 5.85
CA LEU A 73 -6.90 -6.59 5.74
C LEU A 73 -6.24 -7.41 6.85
N THR A 74 -4.95 -7.14 7.13
CA THR A 74 -4.21 -7.83 8.20
C THR A 74 -4.80 -7.54 9.58
N GLU A 75 -5.17 -6.29 9.87
CA GLU A 75 -5.85 -5.89 11.11
C GLU A 75 -7.21 -6.60 11.26
N SER A 76 -8.00 -6.69 10.18
CA SER A 76 -9.34 -7.25 10.21
C SER A 76 -9.36 -8.77 10.42
N TYR A 77 -8.38 -9.49 9.84
CA TYR A 77 -8.40 -10.96 9.83
C TYR A 77 -7.24 -11.61 10.59
N ASN A 78 -6.30 -10.84 11.11
CA ASN A 78 -5.07 -11.34 11.76
C ASN A 78 -4.32 -12.36 10.88
N ARG A 79 -4.24 -12.09 9.57
CA ARG A 79 -3.59 -12.91 8.55
C ARG A 79 -2.61 -12.10 7.73
N VAL A 80 -1.67 -12.80 7.12
CA VAL A 80 -0.81 -12.19 6.09
C VAL A 80 -1.68 -11.72 4.94
N SER A 81 -1.49 -10.48 4.52
CA SER A 81 -2.21 -9.85 3.42
C SER A 81 -1.25 -9.30 2.39
N ILE A 82 -1.51 -9.59 1.13
CA ILE A 82 -0.74 -9.15 -0.02
C ILE A 82 -1.69 -8.43 -0.96
N VAL A 83 -1.45 -7.14 -1.16
CA VAL A 83 -2.24 -6.30 -2.06
C VAL A 83 -1.35 -5.86 -3.22
N LEU A 84 -1.84 -6.09 -4.43
CA LEU A 84 -1.12 -5.81 -5.67
C LEU A 84 -1.84 -4.74 -6.49
N CYS A 85 -1.07 -4.00 -7.24
CA CYS A 85 -1.56 -3.13 -8.32
C CYS A 85 -0.72 -3.31 -9.58
N GLU A 86 -1.28 -2.92 -10.71
CA GLU A 86 -0.55 -2.88 -11.98
C GLU A 86 0.47 -1.73 -11.98
N HIS A 87 1.62 -1.99 -12.58
CA HIS A 87 2.66 -1.00 -12.82
C HIS A 87 3.15 -1.10 -14.25
N HIS A 88 3.10 0.04 -14.96
CA HIS A 88 3.64 0.14 -16.31
C HIS A 88 5.08 0.64 -16.25
N GLU A 89 6.00 -0.19 -16.69
CA GLU A 89 7.41 0.16 -16.76
C GLU A 89 7.69 1.16 -17.87
N ALA A 90 8.85 1.82 -17.82
CA ALA A 90 9.23 2.84 -18.81
C ALA A 90 9.34 2.31 -20.25
N ASP A 91 9.57 1.00 -20.41
CA ASP A 91 9.65 0.32 -21.71
C ASP A 91 8.28 -0.16 -22.22
N GLY A 92 7.21 0.11 -21.47
CA GLY A 92 5.83 -0.28 -21.78
C GLY A 92 5.46 -1.70 -21.34
N SER A 93 6.35 -2.43 -20.67
CA SER A 93 6.02 -3.72 -20.08
C SER A 93 5.12 -3.56 -18.86
N LEU A 94 4.31 -4.58 -18.57
CA LEU A 94 3.45 -4.65 -17.41
C LEU A 94 4.14 -5.48 -16.34
N SER A 95 4.22 -4.93 -15.14
CA SER A 95 4.61 -5.62 -13.91
C SER A 95 3.54 -5.44 -12.84
N TYR A 96 3.65 -6.19 -11.77
CA TYR A 96 2.80 -6.02 -10.60
C TYR A 96 3.65 -5.61 -9.42
N VAL A 97 3.20 -4.60 -8.70
CA VAL A 97 3.83 -4.18 -7.45
C VAL A 97 2.93 -4.56 -6.29
N ALA A 98 3.51 -5.19 -5.30
CA ALA A 98 2.82 -5.70 -4.13
C ALA A 98 3.29 -5.03 -2.84
N SER A 99 2.35 -4.82 -1.93
CA SER A 99 2.65 -4.53 -0.53
C SER A 99 2.12 -5.64 0.35
N CYS A 100 2.98 -6.13 1.23
CA CYS A 100 2.69 -7.21 2.15
C CYS A 100 2.59 -6.67 3.57
N ARG A 101 1.64 -7.19 4.34
CA ARG A 101 1.53 -6.98 5.78
C ARG A 101 1.36 -8.31 6.47
N ALA A 102 1.98 -8.44 7.64
CA ALA A 102 1.93 -9.67 8.42
C ALA A 102 1.63 -9.36 9.88
N PRO A 103 0.86 -10.23 10.58
CA PRO A 103 0.71 -10.17 12.03
C PRO A 103 2.04 -10.42 12.74
N GLU A 104 2.12 -10.08 14.02
CA GLU A 104 3.36 -10.22 14.83
C GLU A 104 3.92 -11.64 14.87
N TRP A 105 3.04 -12.64 14.79
CA TRP A 105 3.43 -14.06 14.82
C TRP A 105 4.05 -14.56 13.51
N CYS A 106 4.01 -13.78 12.42
CA CYS A 106 4.51 -14.20 11.11
C CYS A 106 5.67 -13.29 10.65
N ASN A 107 6.67 -13.88 9.99
CA ASN A 107 7.75 -13.16 9.34
C ASN A 107 7.57 -13.23 7.83
N ILE A 108 7.08 -12.15 7.23
CA ILE A 108 6.82 -12.10 5.78
C ILE A 108 8.11 -12.21 4.95
N MET A 109 9.26 -11.82 5.50
CA MET A 109 10.52 -11.91 4.79
C MET A 109 10.94 -13.36 4.52
N GLU A 110 10.67 -14.28 5.44
CA GLU A 110 10.95 -15.72 5.23
C GLU A 110 10.12 -16.26 4.05
N ILE A 111 8.86 -15.85 3.94
CA ILE A 111 7.98 -16.25 2.81
C ILE A 111 8.51 -15.68 1.47
N LEU A 112 8.97 -14.43 1.47
CA LEU A 112 9.51 -13.80 0.28
C LEU A 112 10.88 -14.38 -0.11
N ASP A 113 11.73 -14.70 0.87
CA ASP A 113 13.03 -15.35 0.64
C ASP A 113 12.87 -16.73 0.00
N ASP A 114 11.88 -17.51 0.43
CA ASP A 114 11.54 -18.82 -0.15
C ASP A 114 10.97 -18.69 -1.58
N SER A 115 10.38 -17.53 -1.89
CA SER A 115 9.76 -17.23 -3.19
C SER A 115 10.65 -16.42 -4.14
N LYS A 116 11.87 -16.11 -3.77
CA LYS A 116 12.76 -15.15 -4.46
C LYS A 116 12.93 -15.39 -5.97
N ASP A 117 12.93 -16.66 -6.39
CA ASP A 117 13.15 -17.04 -7.79
C ASP A 117 12.00 -16.63 -8.71
N PHE A 118 10.84 -16.26 -8.15
CA PHE A 118 9.65 -15.77 -8.86
C PHE A 118 9.50 -14.26 -8.79
N LEU A 119 10.37 -13.55 -8.07
CA LEU A 119 10.25 -12.12 -7.81
C LEU A 119 11.31 -11.33 -8.59
N ILE A 120 10.91 -10.23 -9.20
CA ILE A 120 11.84 -9.29 -9.85
C ILE A 120 12.70 -8.61 -8.79
N ARG A 121 12.06 -8.14 -7.73
CA ARG A 121 12.68 -7.54 -6.53
C ARG A 121 11.76 -7.67 -5.33
N TYR A 122 12.32 -7.72 -4.15
CA TYR A 122 11.59 -7.72 -2.91
C TYR A 122 12.43 -7.13 -1.77
N GLY A 123 11.77 -6.74 -0.69
CA GLY A 123 12.44 -6.26 0.51
C GLY A 123 11.48 -5.69 1.53
N GLY A 124 11.98 -5.51 2.74
CA GLY A 124 11.18 -4.97 3.82
C GLY A 124 11.66 -5.45 5.19
N HIS A 125 10.71 -5.59 6.09
CA HIS A 125 10.89 -6.04 7.47
C HIS A 125 9.87 -7.13 7.79
N LYS A 126 10.02 -7.76 8.98
CA LYS A 126 9.21 -8.89 9.45
C LYS A 126 7.70 -8.73 9.21
N GLN A 127 7.14 -7.55 9.45
CA GLN A 127 5.69 -7.30 9.41
C GLN A 127 5.23 -6.48 8.20
N ALA A 128 6.16 -5.88 7.45
CA ALA A 128 5.85 -5.01 6.32
C ALA A 128 6.93 -5.13 5.25
N ALA A 129 6.56 -5.63 4.10
CA ALA A 129 7.45 -5.81 2.97
C ALA A 129 6.74 -5.47 1.67
N GLY A 130 7.50 -5.47 0.57
CA GLY A 130 6.97 -5.31 -0.77
C GLY A 130 7.78 -6.13 -1.76
N PHE A 131 7.17 -6.42 -2.90
CA PHE A 131 7.83 -7.07 -4.01
C PHE A 131 7.27 -6.61 -5.35
N SER A 132 7.97 -6.96 -6.43
CA SER A 132 7.44 -6.87 -7.80
C SER A 132 7.63 -8.18 -8.56
N VAL A 133 6.71 -8.45 -9.44
CA VAL A 133 6.61 -9.66 -10.27
C VAL A 133 6.07 -9.31 -11.65
#